data_d24c0122fc6c8f939786b9069513583d
#
_entry.id   d24c0122fc6c8f939786b9069513583d
#
_cell.length_a   1.000
_cell.length_b   1.000
_cell.length_c   1.000
_cell.angle_alpha   90.00
_cell.angle_beta   90.00
_cell.angle_gamma   90.00
#
_symmetry.space_group_name_H-M   'P 1'
#
loop_
_entity.id
_entity.type
_entity.pdbx_description
1 polymer ?
#
loop_
_entity_poly.entity_id
_entity_poly.type
_entity_poly.pdbx_seq_one_letter_code
_entity_poly.pdbx_strand_id
1 'polypeptide(L)'
;MMKAPVIEIFSSFQGEGLLIGERQIFVRFAGCNLNCTYCDTNDSKSAESGKLMTPQQVSDEINKLLTPDCRTISFTGGEPSLYPDFISEVSKNFDLKIMLETNGTLPDNIDLIDKLDIVSHKD
;
A
#
# COMPACT_ATOMS: atom_id res chain seq x y z
N MET A 1 3.89 18.59 -5.99
CA MET A 1 3.34 17.87 -4.84
C MET A 1 3.27 16.39 -5.15
N MET A 2 3.72 15.54 -4.24
CA MET A 2 3.75 14.09 -4.41
C MET A 2 2.34 13.51 -4.42
N LYS A 3 2.04 12.65 -5.38
CA LYS A 3 0.76 11.97 -5.47
C LYS A 3 0.96 10.54 -5.94
N ALA A 4 0.06 9.66 -5.55
CA ALA A 4 0.04 8.28 -6.02
C ALA A 4 -1.40 7.87 -6.33
N PRO A 5 -1.58 6.95 -7.29
CA PRO A 5 -2.92 6.47 -7.61
C PRO A 5 -3.38 5.44 -6.59
N VAL A 6 -4.44 5.76 -5.88
CA VAL A 6 -5.01 4.91 -4.81
C VAL A 6 -6.37 4.42 -5.25
N ILE A 7 -6.58 3.12 -5.25
CA ILE A 7 -7.86 2.51 -5.62
C ILE A 7 -8.82 2.58 -4.45
N GLU A 8 -8.36 2.17 -3.25
CA GLU A 8 -9.21 2.16 -2.07
C GLU A 8 -8.37 2.15 -0.80
N ILE A 9 -8.97 2.61 0.27
CA ILE A 9 -8.42 2.54 1.62
C ILE A 9 -9.53 1.97 2.49
N PHE A 10 -9.25 0.86 3.18
CA PHE A 10 -10.28 0.18 3.95
C PHE A 10 -9.70 -0.53 5.16
N SER A 11 -10.56 -0.80 6.15
CA SER A 11 -10.21 -1.57 7.34
C SER A 11 -10.74 -2.99 7.20
N SER A 12 -9.89 -3.97 7.45
CA SER A 12 -10.26 -5.38 7.38
C SER A 12 -9.31 -6.22 8.21
N PHE A 13 -9.53 -7.53 8.21
CA PHE A 13 -8.63 -8.46 8.86
C PHE A 13 -7.65 -9.03 7.83
N GLN A 14 -6.40 -9.22 8.25
CA GLN A 14 -5.40 -9.82 7.39
C GLN A 14 -5.76 -11.29 7.14
N GLY A 15 -5.83 -11.66 5.86
CA GLY A 15 -6.24 -13.01 5.46
C GLY A 15 -5.11 -14.00 5.34
N GLU A 16 -3.86 -13.56 5.41
CA GLU A 16 -2.72 -14.44 5.19
C GLU A 16 -1.45 -13.88 5.84
N GLY A 17 -0.41 -14.72 5.88
CA GLY A 17 0.90 -14.33 6.38
C GLY A 17 0.99 -14.34 7.89
N LEU A 18 2.06 -13.74 8.40
CA LEU A 18 2.40 -13.76 9.83
C LEU A 18 1.35 -13.05 10.71
N LEU A 19 0.64 -12.09 10.15
CA LEU A 19 -0.33 -11.28 10.90
C LEU A 19 -1.77 -11.67 10.60
N ILE A 20 -1.98 -12.92 10.18
CA ILE A 20 -3.32 -13.40 9.86
C ILE A 20 -4.28 -13.19 11.03
N GLY A 21 -5.46 -12.67 10.74
CA GLY A 21 -6.48 -12.37 11.76
C GLY A 21 -6.32 -11.01 12.43
N GLU A 22 -5.23 -10.29 12.19
CA GLU A 22 -5.03 -8.96 12.75
C GLU A 22 -5.84 -7.94 11.96
N ARG A 23 -6.50 -7.00 12.66
CA ARG A 23 -7.17 -5.89 11.99
C ARG A 23 -6.12 -4.91 11.48
N GLN A 24 -6.22 -4.58 10.20
CA GLN A 24 -5.29 -3.68 9.53
C GLN A 24 -6.05 -2.69 8.66
N ILE A 25 -5.41 -1.56 8.40
CA ILE A 25 -5.89 -0.64 7.39
C ILE A 25 -5.09 -0.92 6.13
N PHE A 26 -5.79 -1.17 5.04
CA PHE A 26 -5.20 -1.47 3.74
C PHE A 26 -5.26 -0.25 2.84
N VAL A 27 -4.11 0.10 2.26
CA VAL A 27 -4.02 1.12 1.22
C VAL A 27 -3.66 0.40 -0.07
N ARG A 28 -4.59 0.39 -1.01
CA ARG A 28 -4.42 -0.31 -2.28
C ARG A 28 -4.10 0.69 -3.38
N PHE A 29 -2.92 0.54 -3.96
CA PHE A 29 -2.50 1.37 -5.09
C PHE A 29 -2.95 0.78 -6.42
N ALA A 30 -3.13 1.64 -7.41
CA ALA A 30 -3.23 1.23 -8.80
C ALA A 30 -1.82 1.18 -9.40
N GLY A 31 -1.72 0.58 -10.58
CA GLY A 31 -0.46 0.52 -11.32
C GLY A 31 0.36 -0.71 -10.97
N CYS A 32 1.11 -1.17 -11.96
CA CYS A 32 1.95 -2.33 -11.84
C CYS A 32 3.19 -2.11 -12.70
N ASN A 33 4.37 -2.46 -12.18
CA ASN A 33 5.62 -2.32 -12.91
C ASN A 33 5.84 -3.43 -13.95
N LEU A 34 4.98 -4.43 -13.97
CA LEU A 34 5.07 -5.51 -14.93
C LEU A 34 4.46 -5.08 -16.25
N ASN A 35 5.20 -5.25 -17.34
CA ASN A 35 4.72 -4.94 -18.66
C ASN A 35 3.87 -6.09 -19.17
N CYS A 36 2.60 -6.06 -18.82
CA CYS A 36 1.68 -7.15 -19.13
C CYS A 36 0.77 -6.77 -20.27
N THR A 37 1.16 -7.06 -21.50
CA THR A 37 0.29 -6.79 -22.64
C THR A 37 -1.00 -7.59 -22.55
N TYR A 38 -0.94 -8.73 -21.87
CA TYR A 38 -2.12 -9.55 -21.63
C TYR A 38 -2.94 -9.10 -20.44
N CYS A 39 -2.50 -8.06 -19.74
CA CYS A 39 -3.19 -7.51 -18.57
C CYS A 39 -3.96 -6.24 -18.90
N ASP A 40 -4.09 -5.90 -20.15
CA ASP A 40 -4.65 -4.64 -20.60
C ASP A 40 -6.10 -4.42 -20.19
N THR A 41 -6.81 -5.49 -19.89
CA THR A 41 -8.20 -5.40 -19.44
C THR A 41 -8.34 -5.34 -17.93
N ASN A 42 -7.25 -5.41 -17.22
CA ASN A 42 -7.28 -5.39 -15.76
C ASN A 42 -7.10 -3.97 -15.25
N ASP A 43 -8.18 -3.30 -14.96
CA ASP A 43 -8.20 -1.91 -14.55
C ASP A 43 -7.37 -1.66 -13.29
N SER A 44 -7.25 -2.64 -12.40
CA SER A 44 -6.48 -2.46 -11.18
C SER A 44 -4.99 -2.30 -11.44
N LYS A 45 -4.53 -2.59 -12.64
CA LYS A 45 -3.12 -2.43 -13.03
C LYS A 45 -2.86 -1.12 -13.73
N SER A 46 -3.90 -0.34 -14.03
CA SER A 46 -3.77 0.95 -14.67
C SER A 46 -3.73 2.05 -13.60
N ALA A 47 -2.81 3.00 -13.76
CA ALA A 47 -2.78 4.17 -12.88
C ALA A 47 -4.05 5.00 -13.01
N GLU A 48 -4.77 4.88 -14.13
CA GLU A 48 -6.01 5.61 -14.35
C GLU A 48 -7.18 5.07 -13.54
N SER A 49 -7.10 3.83 -13.05
CA SER A 49 -8.18 3.27 -12.25
C SER A 49 -8.12 3.73 -10.80
N GLY A 50 -7.05 4.38 -10.39
CA GLY A 50 -6.92 4.93 -9.05
C GLY A 50 -7.15 6.43 -9.03
N LYS A 51 -7.54 6.94 -7.86
CA LYS A 51 -7.63 8.37 -7.62
C LYS A 51 -6.27 8.88 -7.18
N LEU A 52 -5.76 9.94 -7.82
CA LEU A 52 -4.51 10.54 -7.39
C LEU A 52 -4.71 11.22 -6.05
N MET A 53 -3.94 10.79 -5.05
CA MET A 53 -4.02 11.30 -3.69
C MET A 53 -2.64 11.72 -3.20
N THR A 54 -2.60 12.75 -2.35
CA THR A 54 -1.39 13.14 -1.66
C THR A 54 -1.21 12.28 -0.41
N PRO A 55 0.01 12.23 0.17
CA PRO A 55 0.20 11.53 1.45
C PRO A 55 -0.72 12.04 2.54
N GLN A 56 -0.99 13.34 2.57
CA GLN A 56 -1.88 13.92 3.57
C GLN A 56 -3.32 13.42 3.40
N GLN A 57 -3.79 13.34 2.16
CA GLN A 57 -5.13 12.84 1.88
C GLN A 57 -5.28 11.38 2.30
N VAL A 58 -4.26 10.56 2.02
CA VAL A 58 -4.26 9.16 2.45
C VAL A 58 -4.24 9.07 3.97
N SER A 59 -3.41 9.88 4.62
CA SER A 59 -3.34 9.89 6.09
C SER A 59 -4.67 10.28 6.72
N ASP A 60 -5.36 11.24 6.14
CA ASP A 60 -6.68 11.68 6.63
C ASP A 60 -7.70 10.54 6.54
N GLU A 61 -7.69 9.80 5.44
CA GLU A 61 -8.59 8.65 5.27
C GLU A 61 -8.26 7.53 6.24
N ILE A 62 -6.97 7.28 6.48
CA ILE A 62 -6.54 6.28 7.46
C ILE A 62 -7.05 6.68 8.85
N ASN A 63 -6.92 7.94 9.23
CA ASN A 63 -7.37 8.42 10.53
C ASN A 63 -8.87 8.21 10.75
N LYS A 64 -9.67 8.32 9.69
CA LYS A 64 -11.11 8.07 9.77
C LYS A 64 -11.44 6.61 10.06
N LEU A 65 -10.55 5.70 9.68
CA LEU A 65 -10.78 4.26 9.80
C LEU A 65 -10.12 3.65 11.03
N LEU A 66 -9.23 4.40 11.70
CA LEU A 66 -8.48 3.87 12.83
C LEU A 66 -9.39 3.48 13.99
N THR A 67 -9.15 2.29 14.51
CA THR A 67 -9.79 1.77 15.70
C THR A 67 -8.71 1.35 16.71
N PRO A 68 -9.04 1.22 18.00
CA PRO A 68 -8.03 0.87 19.01
C PRO A 68 -7.36 -0.48 18.78
N ASP A 69 -8.01 -1.40 18.07
CA ASP A 69 -7.45 -2.71 17.77
C ASP A 69 -6.63 -2.75 16.49
N CYS A 70 -6.59 -1.65 15.74
CA CYS A 70 -5.80 -1.58 14.51
C CYS A 70 -4.36 -1.24 14.84
N ARG A 71 -3.42 -2.10 14.44
CA ARG A 71 -2.00 -1.96 14.77
C ARG A 71 -1.10 -1.85 13.55
N THR A 72 -1.64 -2.04 12.36
CA THR A 72 -0.83 -2.15 11.16
C THR A 72 -1.49 -1.46 9.98
N ILE A 73 -0.68 -0.76 9.18
CA ILE A 73 -1.08 -0.26 7.87
C ILE A 73 -0.41 -1.15 6.84
N SER A 74 -1.20 -1.72 5.95
CA SER A 74 -0.71 -2.60 4.89
C SER A 74 -0.84 -1.90 3.54
N PHE A 75 0.29 -1.71 2.87
CA PHE A 75 0.31 -1.15 1.53
C PHE A 75 0.33 -2.30 0.52
N THR A 76 -0.65 -2.30 -0.35
CA THR A 76 -0.87 -3.40 -1.29
C THR A 76 -1.37 -2.83 -2.63
N GLY A 77 -1.90 -3.67 -3.47
CA GLY A 77 -2.54 -3.25 -4.71
C GLY A 77 -1.82 -3.77 -5.92
N GLY A 78 -1.61 -2.92 -6.95
CA GLY A 78 -0.84 -3.26 -8.11
C GLY A 78 0.58 -3.64 -7.70
N GLU A 79 1.46 -2.64 -7.58
CA GLU A 79 2.77 -2.88 -6.97
C GLU A 79 3.14 -1.66 -6.11
N PRO A 80 2.99 -1.74 -4.78
CA PRO A 80 3.21 -0.58 -3.91
C PRO A 80 4.66 -0.11 -3.88
N SER A 81 5.63 -0.97 -4.19
CA SER A 81 7.04 -0.56 -4.21
C SER A 81 7.36 0.44 -5.34
N LEU A 82 6.42 0.70 -6.23
CA LEU A 82 6.55 1.80 -7.19
C LEU A 82 6.52 3.17 -6.52
N TYR A 83 6.04 3.26 -5.29
CA TYR A 83 5.79 4.52 -4.60
C TYR A 83 6.50 4.59 -3.25
N PRO A 84 7.83 4.37 -3.19
CA PRO A 84 8.51 4.26 -1.90
C PRO A 84 8.50 5.56 -1.10
N ASP A 85 8.70 6.70 -1.75
CA ASP A 85 8.70 7.99 -1.06
C ASP A 85 7.31 8.34 -0.52
N PHE A 86 6.29 7.99 -1.28
CA PHE A 86 4.90 8.19 -0.86
C PHE A 86 4.59 7.38 0.39
N ILE A 87 4.98 6.11 0.39
CA ILE A 87 4.77 5.22 1.54
C ILE A 87 5.50 5.75 2.77
N SER A 88 6.74 6.21 2.59
CA SER A 88 7.52 6.79 3.69
C SER A 88 6.83 8.02 4.28
N GLU A 89 6.30 8.90 3.42
CA GLU A 89 5.61 10.10 3.87
C GLU A 89 4.33 9.78 4.65
N VAL A 90 3.55 8.81 4.19
CA VAL A 90 2.35 8.39 4.92
C VAL A 90 2.75 7.74 6.25
N SER A 91 3.73 6.85 6.21
CA SER A 91 4.11 6.02 7.36
C SER A 91 4.59 6.85 8.54
N LYS A 92 5.30 7.95 8.29
CA LYS A 92 5.83 8.77 9.38
C LYS A 92 4.74 9.50 10.17
N ASN A 93 3.53 9.56 9.65
CA ASN A 93 2.40 10.19 10.35
C ASN A 93 1.74 9.27 11.37
N PHE A 94 2.17 8.00 11.44
CA PHE A 94 1.53 7.01 12.30
C PHE A 94 2.57 6.24 13.09
N ASP A 95 2.18 5.87 14.31
CA ASP A 95 2.99 5.00 15.18
C ASP A 95 2.42 3.57 15.13
N LEU A 96 2.28 3.07 13.90
CA LEU A 96 1.76 1.74 13.62
C LEU A 96 2.81 0.94 12.86
N LYS A 97 2.65 -0.38 12.87
CA LYS A 97 3.48 -1.25 12.04
C LYS A 97 3.16 -0.98 10.57
N ILE A 98 4.16 -1.06 9.73
CA ILE A 98 4.01 -0.86 8.29
C ILE A 98 4.35 -2.16 7.59
N MET A 99 3.38 -2.64 6.82
CA MET A 99 3.52 -3.87 6.05
C MET A 99 3.44 -3.55 4.56
N LEU A 100 4.28 -4.18 3.79
CA LEU A 100 4.30 -4.05 2.34
C LEU A 100 4.01 -5.41 1.71
N GLU A 101 2.98 -5.48 0.87
CA GLU A 101 2.70 -6.68 0.08
C GLU A 101 3.14 -6.40 -1.36
N THR A 102 4.22 -7.03 -1.78
CA THR A 102 4.93 -6.71 -3.02
C THR A 102 5.20 -7.96 -3.85
N ASN A 103 5.33 -7.76 -5.16
CA ASN A 103 5.77 -8.84 -6.06
C ASN A 103 7.30 -9.04 -6.01
N GLY A 104 8.02 -8.18 -5.31
CA GLY A 104 9.45 -8.33 -5.13
C GLY A 104 10.32 -7.95 -6.31
N THR A 105 9.76 -7.35 -7.36
CA THR A 105 10.52 -7.03 -8.57
C THR A 105 11.34 -5.75 -8.47
N LEU A 106 11.12 -4.95 -7.43
CA LEU A 106 11.82 -3.68 -7.22
C LEU A 106 12.48 -3.63 -5.84
N PRO A 107 13.47 -4.51 -5.57
CA PRO A 107 14.06 -4.57 -4.23
C PRO A 107 14.73 -3.28 -3.80
N ASP A 108 15.35 -2.54 -4.74
CA ASP A 108 16.00 -1.27 -4.40
C ASP A 108 14.98 -0.23 -3.93
N ASN A 109 13.79 -0.25 -4.51
CA ASN A 109 12.71 0.67 -4.10
C ASN A 109 12.21 0.34 -2.70
N ILE A 110 12.15 -0.95 -2.37
CA ILE A 110 11.75 -1.38 -1.02
C ILE A 110 12.72 -0.81 0.02
N ASP A 111 14.01 -0.82 -0.29
CA ASP A 111 15.03 -0.28 0.61
C ASP A 111 14.93 1.24 0.81
N LEU A 112 14.23 1.94 -0.07
CA LEU A 112 14.03 3.38 0.06
C LEU A 112 12.91 3.74 1.05
N ILE A 113 12.14 2.76 1.52
CA ILE A 113 11.06 3.01 2.46
C ILE A 113 11.64 3.08 3.87
N ASP A 114 11.52 4.24 4.52
CA ASP A 114 12.17 4.52 5.80
C ASP A 114 11.67 3.66 6.94
N LYS A 115 10.37 3.40 6.97
CA LYS A 115 9.76 2.65 8.05
C LYS A 115 9.00 1.47 7.45
N LEU A 116 9.57 0.29 7.59
CA LEU A 116 8.96 -0.91 7.04
C LEU A 116 9.23 -2.06 8.00
N ASP A 117 8.18 -2.58 8.60
CA ASP A 117 8.29 -3.63 9.61
C ASP A 117 8.18 -5.03 9.02
N ILE A 118 7.33 -5.19 8.01
CA ILE A 118 7.07 -6.50 7.43
C ILE A 118 6.98 -6.37 5.92
N VAL A 119 7.66 -7.25 5.20
CA VAL A 119 7.52 -7.39 3.75
C VAL A 119 6.95 -8.76 3.47
N SER A 120 5.82 -8.79 2.78
CA SER A 120 5.17 -10.02 2.35
C SER A 120 5.22 -10.08 0.83
N HIS A 121 5.71 -11.19 0.30
CA HIS A 121 5.81 -11.37 -1.14
C HIS A 121 4.55 -12.03 -1.66
N LYS A 122 3.98 -11.43 -2.69
CA LYS A 122 2.84 -12.01 -3.40
C LYS A 122 3.34 -12.89 -4.52
N ASP A 123 2.69 -13.98 -4.71
CA ASP A 123 2.95 -14.85 -5.84
C ASP A 123 2.30 -14.37 -7.11
#